data_7a4e92093235e122c0e88d4365eeaf78
#
_entry.id   7a4e92093235e122c0e88d4365eeaf78
#
_cell.length_a   1.000
_cell.length_b   1.000
_cell.length_c   1.000
_cell.angle_alpha   90.00
_cell.angle_beta   90.00
_cell.angle_gamma   90.00
#
_symmetry.space_group_name_H-M   'P 1'
#
loop_
_entity.id
_entity.type
_entity.pdbx_description
1 polymer ?
#
loop_
_entity_poly.entity_id
_entity_poly.type
_entity_poly.pdbx_seq_one_letter_code
_entity_poly.pdbx_strand_id
1 'polypeptide(L)'
;TQNQAGILKSYVYFDGEKNRGLGKASVCLDYVREIIYFIQDDKICRADREGRITVLNRIPEERMTAFTHVSADGKRLCVPMTDGRCLDFDPETEGAGLDRRPVYDIDGRVQEENLNSYLCVYDTETGELLFEKTVPKCWITHVQFHPINPEIIMYNHEWPSFDCGIRRIWMYDHETDSLIRVRTEGSDTLGNPRGFARRAEDWVCHEMWSDDGTQIIYHGGYAGGPAMVGRYELATKRYWEIALPDDYNAYGHFTMDHRGNLVCDGYFKYPWEVKQVRENSTDNGPDPHKKDAEYICKVIPDWEKGTLTWIPLCKHESDWLGQDAHPHPIYSHTGDRIFFNSRMER
;
A
#
# COMPACT_ATOMS: atom_id res chain seq x y z
N THR A 1 16.46 -21.20 -2.27
CA THR A 1 15.40 -20.42 -1.60
C THR A 1 15.90 -19.68 -0.36
N GLN A 2 16.79 -20.27 0.46
CA GLN A 2 17.37 -19.58 1.63
C GLN A 2 18.28 -18.40 1.25
N ASN A 3 18.96 -18.48 0.11
CA ASN A 3 19.83 -17.39 -0.37
C ASN A 3 19.04 -16.16 -0.85
N GLN A 4 17.83 -16.36 -1.38
CA GLN A 4 16.97 -15.25 -1.80
C GLN A 4 16.42 -14.47 -0.61
N ALA A 5 16.05 -15.17 0.47
CA ALA A 5 15.65 -14.50 1.71
C ALA A 5 16.79 -13.69 2.36
N GLY A 6 18.04 -14.12 2.17
CA GLY A 6 19.22 -13.37 2.62
C GLY A 6 19.46 -12.07 1.85
N ILE A 7 19.24 -12.08 0.54
CA ILE A 7 19.35 -10.89 -0.31
C ILE A 7 18.27 -9.85 0.09
N LEU A 8 17.03 -10.28 0.23
CA LEU A 8 15.93 -9.39 0.64
C LEU A 8 16.19 -8.74 2.01
N LYS A 9 16.81 -9.45 2.95
CA LYS A 9 17.14 -8.88 4.26
C LYS A 9 18.12 -7.71 4.21
N SER A 10 19.03 -7.68 3.25
CA SER A 10 20.03 -6.60 3.14
C SER A 10 19.50 -5.31 2.52
N TYR A 11 18.35 -5.39 1.82
CA TYR A 11 17.73 -4.23 1.15
C TYR A 11 16.56 -3.64 1.92
N VAL A 12 16.28 -4.20 3.06
CA VAL A 12 15.05 -4.00 3.78
C VAL A 12 15.11 -2.83 4.73
N TYR A 13 16.27 -2.22 4.93
CA TYR A 13 16.40 -1.17 5.91
C TYR A 13 16.61 0.20 5.28
N PHE A 14 15.71 1.07 5.64
CA PHE A 14 15.91 2.48 5.64
C PHE A 14 16.94 2.78 6.73
N ASP A 15 18.20 2.79 6.42
CA ASP A 15 19.24 3.22 7.36
C ASP A 15 19.71 4.65 7.04
N GLY A 16 18.72 5.53 6.97
CA GLY A 16 18.74 6.98 7.10
C GLY A 16 19.63 7.77 6.16
N GLU A 17 20.83 7.39 5.87
CA GLU A 17 21.77 8.25 5.15
C GLU A 17 22.04 7.85 3.69
N LYS A 18 21.74 6.62 3.31
CA LYS A 18 22.16 6.08 2.00
C LYS A 18 21.02 5.50 1.18
N ASN A 19 19.99 4.98 1.79
CA ASN A 19 18.91 4.34 1.07
C ASN A 19 17.83 5.35 0.69
N ARG A 20 17.63 5.57 -0.60
CA ARG A 20 16.59 6.45 -1.13
C ARG A 20 15.22 5.79 -1.24
N GLY A 21 15.14 4.50 -0.97
CA GLY A 21 13.90 3.75 -0.94
C GLY A 21 13.18 3.88 0.40
N LEU A 22 11.86 3.82 0.39
CA LEU A 22 11.04 3.76 1.59
C LEU A 22 11.12 2.35 2.20
N GLY A 23 12.22 2.06 2.87
CA GLY A 23 12.39 0.81 3.60
C GLY A 23 12.25 -0.45 2.73
N LYS A 24 11.53 -1.41 3.22
CA LYS A 24 11.30 -2.74 2.64
C LYS A 24 10.47 -2.75 1.38
N ALA A 25 9.88 -1.63 1.07
CA ALA A 25 8.77 -1.55 0.14
C ALA A 25 9.19 -1.47 -1.31
N SER A 26 10.44 -1.10 -1.58
CA SER A 26 10.88 -0.79 -2.94
C SER A 26 11.31 -2.04 -3.70
N VAL A 27 10.48 -3.10 -3.65
CA VAL A 27 10.72 -4.36 -4.36
C VAL A 27 9.48 -4.73 -5.16
N CYS A 28 9.66 -5.07 -6.44
CA CYS A 28 8.61 -5.72 -7.22
C CYS A 28 9.14 -6.90 -8.03
N LEU A 29 8.25 -7.84 -8.32
CA LEU A 29 8.56 -9.09 -9.01
C LEU A 29 7.89 -9.13 -10.37
N ASP A 30 8.69 -9.29 -11.42
CA ASP A 30 8.23 -9.81 -12.71
C ASP A 30 8.28 -11.35 -12.65
N TYR A 31 7.18 -11.95 -12.29
CA TYR A 31 7.10 -13.39 -12.12
C TYR A 31 7.18 -14.16 -13.46
N VAL A 32 6.83 -13.51 -14.58
CA VAL A 32 6.88 -14.14 -15.92
C VAL A 32 8.32 -14.29 -16.39
N ARG A 33 9.15 -13.26 -16.12
CA ARG A 33 10.56 -13.24 -16.53
C ARG A 33 11.50 -13.64 -15.41
N GLU A 34 10.95 -13.87 -14.20
CA GLU A 34 11.70 -14.22 -13.00
C GLU A 34 12.76 -13.15 -12.64
N ILE A 35 12.37 -11.87 -12.77
CA ILE A 35 13.21 -10.71 -12.46
C ILE A 35 12.66 -9.99 -11.24
N ILE A 36 13.54 -9.61 -10.33
CA ILE A 36 13.21 -8.74 -9.19
C ILE A 36 13.79 -7.36 -9.47
N TYR A 37 12.95 -6.33 -9.37
CA TYR A 37 13.36 -4.92 -9.37
C TYR A 37 13.37 -4.41 -7.94
N PHE A 38 14.40 -3.65 -7.57
CA PHE A 38 14.56 -3.15 -6.20
C PHE A 38 15.43 -1.90 -6.16
N ILE A 39 15.36 -1.21 -5.03
CA ILE A 39 16.19 -0.05 -4.75
C ILE A 39 17.30 -0.45 -3.78
N GLN A 40 18.53 -0.12 -4.14
CA GLN A 40 19.70 -0.27 -3.29
C GLN A 40 20.44 1.05 -3.21
N ASP A 41 20.46 1.66 -2.04
CA ASP A 41 20.98 3.02 -1.83
C ASP A 41 20.23 4.00 -2.75
N ASP A 42 20.93 4.63 -3.67
CA ASP A 42 20.37 5.50 -4.72
C ASP A 42 20.14 4.78 -6.05
N LYS A 43 20.33 3.45 -6.12
CA LYS A 43 20.34 2.71 -7.37
C LYS A 43 19.01 2.00 -7.60
N ILE A 44 18.50 2.16 -8.81
CA ILE A 44 17.41 1.35 -9.36
C ILE A 44 18.04 0.10 -9.96
N CYS A 45 17.75 -1.06 -9.40
CA CYS A 45 18.39 -2.33 -9.75
C CYS A 45 17.39 -3.36 -10.23
N ARG A 46 17.89 -4.30 -11.05
CA ARG A 46 17.23 -5.57 -11.32
C ARG A 46 18.14 -6.74 -10.98
N ALA A 47 17.56 -7.84 -10.54
CA ALA A 47 18.25 -9.11 -10.37
C ALA A 47 17.50 -10.21 -11.12
N ASP A 48 18.24 -11.03 -11.86
CA ASP A 48 17.69 -12.22 -12.51
C ASP A 48 17.66 -13.43 -11.56
N ARG A 49 17.15 -14.56 -12.06
CA ARG A 49 17.02 -15.80 -11.30
C ARG A 49 18.39 -16.36 -10.82
N GLU A 50 19.45 -16.09 -11.54
CA GLU A 50 20.81 -16.48 -11.19
C GLU A 50 21.45 -15.56 -10.15
N GLY A 51 20.74 -14.47 -9.77
CA GLY A 51 21.20 -13.48 -8.80
C GLY A 51 22.16 -12.44 -9.38
N ARG A 52 22.24 -12.32 -10.70
CA ARG A 52 23.04 -11.27 -11.35
C ARG A 52 22.32 -9.94 -11.23
N ILE A 53 22.99 -8.98 -10.62
CA ILE A 53 22.44 -7.63 -10.39
C ILE A 53 22.92 -6.70 -11.49
N THR A 54 21.97 -5.96 -12.05
CA THR A 54 22.23 -4.87 -13.01
C THR A 54 21.67 -3.59 -12.43
N VAL A 55 22.47 -2.52 -12.44
CA VAL A 55 22.01 -1.15 -12.13
C VAL A 55 21.41 -0.56 -13.39
N LEU A 56 20.14 -0.21 -13.34
CA LEU A 56 19.41 0.40 -14.44
C LEU A 56 19.60 1.91 -14.46
N ASN A 57 19.41 2.56 -13.31
CA ASN A 57 19.49 4.01 -13.19
C ASN A 57 19.74 4.41 -11.74
N ARG A 58 19.71 5.71 -11.44
CA ARG A 58 19.87 6.26 -10.09
C ARG A 58 18.74 7.22 -9.74
N ILE A 59 18.42 7.28 -8.47
CA ILE A 59 17.48 8.24 -7.91
C ILE A 59 18.23 9.55 -7.67
N PRO A 60 17.70 10.70 -8.13
CA PRO A 60 18.28 12.01 -7.86
C PRO A 60 18.46 12.27 -6.36
N GLU A 61 19.50 13.01 -6.00
CA GLU A 61 19.85 13.26 -4.60
C GLU A 61 18.73 13.92 -3.81
N GLU A 62 17.99 14.79 -4.45
CA GLU A 62 16.89 15.55 -3.86
C GLU A 62 15.58 14.77 -3.75
N ARG A 63 15.55 13.49 -4.19
CA ARG A 63 14.33 12.67 -4.22
C ARG A 63 14.45 11.42 -3.39
N MET A 64 13.31 10.96 -2.91
CA MET A 64 13.09 9.67 -2.26
C MET A 64 12.13 8.84 -3.12
N THR A 65 12.15 7.53 -2.96
CA THR A 65 11.23 6.62 -3.66
C THR A 65 10.50 5.69 -2.69
N ALA A 66 9.50 4.99 -3.20
CA ALA A 66 8.70 4.04 -2.43
C ALA A 66 8.47 2.74 -3.21
N PHE A 67 7.27 2.17 -3.19
CA PHE A 67 6.96 0.91 -3.88
C PHE A 67 7.05 1.06 -5.39
N THR A 68 7.90 0.27 -6.02
CA THR A 68 8.03 0.21 -7.48
C THR A 68 7.06 -0.80 -8.08
N HIS A 69 6.75 -0.65 -9.37
CA HIS A 69 5.92 -1.63 -10.08
C HIS A 69 6.35 -1.79 -11.53
N VAL A 70 6.42 -3.03 -12.01
CA VAL A 70 6.74 -3.37 -13.39
C VAL A 70 5.47 -3.61 -14.20
N SER A 71 5.44 -3.15 -15.45
CA SER A 71 4.32 -3.42 -16.36
C SER A 71 4.18 -4.91 -16.68
N ALA A 72 2.97 -5.36 -17.02
CA ALA A 72 2.70 -6.77 -17.31
C ALA A 72 3.52 -7.32 -18.49
N ASP A 73 3.85 -6.46 -19.46
CA ASP A 73 4.72 -6.81 -20.58
C ASP A 73 6.22 -6.82 -20.20
N GLY A 74 6.55 -6.40 -18.97
CA GLY A 74 7.90 -6.37 -18.41
C GLY A 74 8.82 -5.32 -19.01
N LYS A 75 8.31 -4.39 -19.81
CA LYS A 75 9.14 -3.42 -20.52
C LYS A 75 9.32 -2.11 -19.79
N ARG A 76 8.45 -1.81 -18.83
CA ARG A 76 8.43 -0.54 -18.12
C ARG A 76 8.47 -0.77 -16.62
N LEU A 77 9.27 0.01 -15.92
CA LEU A 77 9.34 0.05 -14.46
C LEU A 77 8.93 1.44 -14.00
N CYS A 78 7.84 1.53 -13.25
CA CYS A 78 7.47 2.77 -12.57
C CYS A 78 8.16 2.82 -11.20
N VAL A 79 8.93 3.88 -11.00
CA VAL A 79 9.58 4.22 -9.73
C VAL A 79 8.98 5.54 -9.27
N PRO A 80 8.05 5.52 -8.32
CA PRO A 80 7.50 6.76 -7.80
C PRO A 80 8.57 7.48 -7.01
N MET A 81 8.71 8.77 -7.24
CA MET A 81 9.65 9.61 -6.50
C MET A 81 8.90 10.76 -5.85
N THR A 82 9.45 11.26 -4.75
CA THR A 82 8.87 12.39 -4.01
C THR A 82 10.01 13.32 -3.61
N ASP A 83 9.75 14.61 -3.58
CA ASP A 83 10.71 15.59 -3.07
C ASP A 83 11.15 15.17 -1.66
N GLY A 84 12.45 14.94 -1.48
CA GLY A 84 13.01 14.39 -0.24
C GLY A 84 12.68 15.20 1.01
N ARG A 85 12.52 16.51 0.83
CA ARG A 85 12.13 17.40 1.93
C ARG A 85 10.79 17.08 2.57
N CYS A 86 9.88 16.39 1.89
CA CYS A 86 8.61 15.98 2.51
C CYS A 86 8.81 14.96 3.64
N LEU A 87 9.95 14.28 3.66
CA LEU A 87 10.32 13.32 4.70
C LEU A 87 11.37 13.86 5.67
N ASP A 88 11.82 15.13 5.50
CA ASP A 88 12.72 15.76 6.46
C ASP A 88 11.97 16.03 7.76
N PHE A 89 12.38 15.38 8.83
CA PHE A 89 11.89 15.58 10.17
C PHE A 89 13.04 15.53 11.16
N ASP A 90 12.89 16.26 12.25
CA ASP A 90 13.84 16.20 13.35
C ASP A 90 13.40 15.12 14.35
N PRO A 91 14.10 13.97 14.41
CA PRO A 91 13.71 12.88 15.30
C PRO A 91 13.77 13.26 16.79
N GLU A 92 14.54 14.31 17.18
CA GLU A 92 14.62 14.76 18.56
C GLU A 92 13.40 15.60 18.96
N THR A 93 12.92 16.44 18.05
CA THR A 93 11.78 17.33 18.32
C THR A 93 10.44 16.72 17.92
N GLU A 94 10.43 15.89 16.87
CA GLU A 94 9.21 15.32 16.30
C GLU A 94 8.96 13.86 16.71
N GLY A 95 9.90 13.29 17.45
CA GLY A 95 9.69 12.07 18.20
C GLY A 95 9.50 10.81 17.40
N ALA A 96 10.57 10.22 16.91
CA ALA A 96 10.61 8.84 16.46
C ALA A 96 10.51 7.89 17.67
N GLY A 97 9.29 7.53 18.06
CA GLY A 97 9.04 6.47 19.03
C GLY A 97 7.90 5.60 18.54
N LEU A 98 7.97 4.31 18.85
CA LEU A 98 6.90 3.34 18.55
C LEU A 98 5.52 3.75 19.06
N ASP A 99 5.48 4.68 20.04
CA ASP A 99 4.26 5.21 20.65
C ASP A 99 3.85 6.58 20.09
N ARG A 100 4.58 7.09 19.12
CA ARG A 100 4.30 8.42 18.57
C ARG A 100 4.03 8.27 17.09
N ARG A 101 2.78 8.51 16.71
CA ARG A 101 2.49 8.93 15.34
C ARG A 101 3.42 10.10 15.06
N PRO A 102 4.07 10.16 13.89
CA PRO A 102 4.80 11.34 13.53
C PRO A 102 3.87 12.54 13.74
N VAL A 103 4.30 13.49 14.53
CA VAL A 103 3.59 14.77 14.73
C VAL A 103 3.55 15.56 13.40
N TYR A 104 4.05 15.00 12.42
CA TYR A 104 4.46 15.46 11.13
C TYR A 104 3.38 15.15 10.11
N ASP A 105 2.76 16.20 9.69
CA ASP A 105 1.72 16.20 8.68
C ASP A 105 2.38 16.32 7.30
N ILE A 106 2.70 15.16 6.68
CA ILE A 106 3.31 15.11 5.35
C ILE A 106 2.41 15.82 4.33
N ASP A 107 1.12 15.56 4.34
CA ASP A 107 0.21 16.18 3.38
C ASP A 107 0.10 17.70 3.58
N GLY A 108 0.02 18.17 4.83
CA GLY A 108 0.04 19.59 5.13
C GLY A 108 1.32 20.25 4.63
N ARG A 109 2.44 19.61 4.87
CA ARG A 109 3.74 20.08 4.45
C ARG A 109 3.89 20.09 2.92
N VAL A 110 3.46 19.02 2.26
CA VAL A 110 3.43 18.91 0.81
C VAL A 110 2.59 20.03 0.17
N GLN A 111 1.45 20.37 0.80
CA GLN A 111 0.57 21.45 0.33
C GLN A 111 1.20 22.84 0.55
N GLU A 112 1.74 23.10 1.73
CA GLU A 112 2.27 24.40 2.12
C GLU A 112 3.57 24.75 1.40
N GLU A 113 4.48 23.77 1.26
CA GLU A 113 5.80 23.96 0.65
C GLU A 113 5.80 23.69 -0.87
N ASN A 114 4.64 23.33 -1.45
CA ASN A 114 4.53 22.94 -2.87
C ASN A 114 5.47 21.80 -3.27
N LEU A 115 5.62 20.81 -2.41
CA LEU A 115 6.42 19.63 -2.70
C LEU A 115 5.64 18.70 -3.65
N ASN A 116 6.36 17.99 -4.49
CA ASN A 116 5.77 17.18 -5.54
C ASN A 116 6.19 15.72 -5.43
N SER A 117 5.37 14.88 -6.04
CA SER A 117 5.76 13.53 -6.41
C SER A 117 5.85 13.39 -7.93
N TYR A 118 6.52 12.33 -8.35
CA TYR A 118 6.83 12.08 -9.76
C TYR A 118 6.60 10.62 -10.08
N LEU A 119 5.87 10.35 -11.15
CA LEU A 119 5.78 9.01 -11.73
C LEU A 119 6.90 8.92 -12.76
N CYS A 120 8.01 8.30 -12.39
CA CYS A 120 9.17 8.10 -13.26
C CYS A 120 9.11 6.71 -13.87
N VAL A 121 9.00 6.62 -15.19
CA VAL A 121 8.90 5.35 -15.89
C VAL A 121 10.16 5.09 -16.69
N TYR A 122 10.79 3.96 -16.43
CA TYR A 122 12.06 3.54 -17.03
C TYR A 122 11.86 2.32 -17.93
N ASP A 123 12.65 2.25 -18.99
CA ASP A 123 12.82 1.04 -19.78
C ASP A 123 13.58 -0.01 -18.95
N THR A 124 13.05 -1.23 -18.88
CA THR A 124 13.60 -2.28 -18.02
C THR A 124 14.89 -2.91 -18.55
N GLU A 125 15.19 -2.77 -19.84
CA GLU A 125 16.40 -3.31 -20.45
C GLU A 125 17.55 -2.29 -20.45
N THR A 126 17.25 -1.06 -20.86
CA THR A 126 18.26 0.00 -21.02
C THR A 126 18.44 0.84 -19.77
N GLY A 127 17.42 0.90 -18.91
CA GLY A 127 17.38 1.81 -17.76
C GLY A 127 17.13 3.27 -18.15
N GLU A 128 16.77 3.54 -19.41
CA GLU A 128 16.46 4.89 -19.88
C GLU A 128 15.15 5.39 -19.27
N LEU A 129 15.10 6.64 -18.85
CA LEU A 129 13.87 7.31 -18.43
C LEU A 129 12.99 7.56 -19.66
N LEU A 130 11.88 6.84 -19.76
CA LEU A 130 10.94 6.97 -20.87
C LEU A 130 10.08 8.22 -20.73
N PHE A 131 9.58 8.47 -19.54
CA PHE A 131 8.86 9.70 -19.20
C PHE A 131 8.83 9.96 -17.70
N GLU A 132 8.55 11.19 -17.34
CA GLU A 132 8.28 11.62 -15.96
C GLU A 132 7.01 12.45 -15.94
N LYS A 133 6.09 12.11 -15.03
CA LYS A 133 4.90 12.92 -14.76
C LYS A 133 4.97 13.51 -13.37
N THR A 134 4.99 14.82 -13.29
CA THR A 134 4.86 15.53 -12.01
C THR A 134 3.42 15.47 -11.51
N VAL A 135 3.26 15.02 -10.29
CA VAL A 135 2.00 15.06 -9.53
C VAL A 135 2.17 16.12 -8.43
N PRO A 136 1.56 17.30 -8.60
CA PRO A 136 1.78 18.41 -7.70
C PRO A 136 1.14 18.14 -6.33
N LYS A 137 1.81 18.60 -5.29
CA LYS A 137 1.30 18.57 -3.91
C LYS A 137 0.83 17.16 -3.49
N CYS A 138 1.64 16.16 -3.77
CA CYS A 138 1.33 14.76 -3.53
C CYS A 138 2.51 14.04 -2.90
N TRP A 139 2.20 13.10 -2.03
CA TRP A 139 3.15 12.09 -1.56
C TRP A 139 2.68 10.72 -2.06
N ILE A 140 3.42 10.14 -3.00
CA ILE A 140 3.12 8.84 -3.58
C ILE A 140 4.00 7.78 -2.92
N THR A 141 3.38 6.69 -2.46
CA THR A 141 4.10 5.51 -1.97
C THR A 141 3.81 4.26 -2.78
N HIS A 142 2.63 4.16 -3.39
CA HIS A 142 2.19 2.99 -4.14
C HIS A 142 1.88 3.37 -5.57
N VAL A 143 2.38 2.56 -6.50
CA VAL A 143 2.05 2.64 -7.92
C VAL A 143 1.77 1.25 -8.48
N GLN A 144 0.85 1.16 -9.42
CA GLN A 144 0.54 -0.07 -10.13
C GLN A 144 0.21 0.24 -11.59
N PHE A 145 0.93 -0.36 -12.53
CA PHE A 145 0.48 -0.34 -13.91
C PHE A 145 -0.86 -1.07 -14.04
N HIS A 146 -1.71 -0.57 -14.91
CA HIS A 146 -2.88 -1.31 -15.36
C HIS A 146 -2.43 -2.62 -16.02
N PRO A 147 -3.06 -3.77 -15.72
CA PRO A 147 -2.54 -5.08 -16.11
C PRO A 147 -2.54 -5.34 -17.63
N ILE A 148 -3.29 -4.56 -18.40
CA ILE A 148 -3.37 -4.72 -19.86
C ILE A 148 -2.85 -3.50 -20.60
N ASN A 149 -3.16 -2.29 -20.13
CA ASN A 149 -2.74 -1.05 -20.77
C ASN A 149 -1.64 -0.35 -19.97
N PRO A 150 -0.35 -0.47 -20.31
CA PRO A 150 0.75 0.11 -19.57
C PRO A 150 0.84 1.65 -19.66
N GLU A 151 -0.06 2.29 -20.41
CA GLU A 151 -0.19 3.75 -20.43
C GLU A 151 -0.96 4.28 -19.20
N ILE A 152 -1.65 3.40 -18.46
CA ILE A 152 -2.40 3.76 -17.27
C ILE A 152 -1.63 3.28 -16.02
N ILE A 153 -1.40 4.22 -15.10
CA ILE A 153 -0.75 3.96 -13.81
C ILE A 153 -1.70 4.39 -12.69
N MET A 154 -2.11 3.47 -11.85
CA MET A 154 -2.76 3.79 -10.59
C MET A 154 -1.71 4.21 -9.57
N TYR A 155 -2.00 5.24 -8.79
CA TYR A 155 -1.14 5.73 -7.72
C TYR A 155 -1.97 6.23 -6.53
N ASN A 156 -1.33 6.41 -5.39
CA ASN A 156 -1.99 6.87 -4.18
C ASN A 156 -1.50 8.23 -3.72
N HIS A 157 -2.37 8.94 -3.01
CA HIS A 157 -1.97 9.91 -2.00
C HIS A 157 -1.86 9.17 -0.67
N GLU A 158 -0.67 9.16 -0.09
CA GLU A 158 -0.38 8.35 1.10
C GLU A 158 -0.90 9.00 2.39
N TRP A 159 -0.75 8.29 3.45
CA TRP A 159 -0.99 8.75 4.81
C TRP A 159 -0.25 10.07 5.12
N PRO A 160 -0.87 10.95 5.83
CA PRO A 160 -2.20 10.87 6.43
C PRO A 160 -3.31 11.47 5.56
N SER A 161 -3.27 11.24 4.26
CA SER A 161 -4.20 11.83 3.28
C SER A 161 -5.67 11.66 3.65
N PHE A 162 -6.04 10.54 4.26
CA PHE A 162 -7.41 10.35 4.74
C PHE A 162 -7.77 11.27 5.93
N ASP A 163 -6.79 11.65 6.74
CA ASP A 163 -6.98 12.61 7.83
C ASP A 163 -7.16 14.03 7.30
N CYS A 164 -6.72 14.31 6.08
CA CYS A 164 -6.75 15.61 5.42
C CYS A 164 -7.91 15.77 4.41
N GLY A 165 -8.75 14.75 4.23
CA GLY A 165 -9.83 14.76 3.25
C GLY A 165 -9.39 14.62 1.80
N ILE A 166 -8.14 14.25 1.55
CA ILE A 166 -7.62 13.99 0.21
C ILE A 166 -7.97 12.55 -0.18
N ARG A 167 -8.57 12.36 -1.34
CA ARG A 167 -8.87 11.03 -1.85
C ARG A 167 -7.58 10.30 -2.21
N ARG A 168 -7.48 9.05 -1.76
CA ARG A 168 -6.25 8.28 -1.86
C ARG A 168 -5.97 7.78 -3.27
N ILE A 169 -6.96 7.26 -3.99
CA ILE A 169 -6.76 6.48 -5.21
C ILE A 169 -6.90 7.36 -6.45
N TRP A 170 -5.87 7.38 -7.28
CA TRP A 170 -5.80 8.13 -8.51
C TRP A 170 -5.24 7.27 -9.63
N MET A 171 -5.48 7.69 -10.87
CA MET A 171 -4.86 7.13 -12.06
C MET A 171 -4.22 8.25 -12.87
N TYR A 172 -3.09 7.95 -13.48
CA TYR A 172 -2.49 8.74 -14.53
C TYR A 172 -2.66 8.00 -15.85
N ASP A 173 -3.24 8.65 -16.83
CA ASP A 173 -3.31 8.21 -18.22
C ASP A 173 -2.29 8.98 -19.04
N HIS A 174 -1.25 8.28 -19.49
CA HIS A 174 -0.14 8.87 -20.22
C HIS A 174 -0.54 9.31 -21.65
N GLU A 175 -1.46 8.60 -22.30
CA GLU A 175 -1.91 8.98 -23.66
C GLU A 175 -2.65 10.31 -23.67
N THR A 176 -3.43 10.58 -22.64
CA THR A 176 -4.22 11.82 -22.52
C THR A 176 -3.59 12.85 -21.60
N ASP A 177 -2.48 12.53 -20.97
CA ASP A 177 -1.80 13.32 -19.93
C ASP A 177 -2.73 13.75 -18.79
N SER A 178 -3.65 12.86 -18.39
CA SER A 178 -4.70 13.15 -17.43
C SER A 178 -4.48 12.51 -16.10
N LEU A 179 -4.69 13.28 -15.02
CA LEU A 179 -4.79 12.76 -13.64
C LEU A 179 -6.27 12.54 -13.32
N ILE A 180 -6.65 11.31 -13.05
CA ILE A 180 -8.03 10.88 -12.88
C ILE A 180 -8.22 10.37 -11.46
N ARG A 181 -9.16 10.99 -10.73
CA ARG A 181 -9.51 10.56 -9.39
C ARG A 181 -10.49 9.38 -9.43
N VAL A 182 -10.17 8.35 -8.66
CA VAL A 182 -11.05 7.18 -8.45
C VAL A 182 -11.97 7.46 -7.26
N ARG A 183 -13.23 7.02 -7.34
CA ARG A 183 -14.23 7.21 -6.28
C ARG A 183 -14.41 8.70 -5.94
N THR A 184 -15.15 9.41 -6.80
CA THR A 184 -15.31 10.87 -6.73
C THR A 184 -16.37 11.36 -5.76
N GLU A 185 -17.18 10.48 -5.17
CA GLU A 185 -18.24 10.84 -4.25
C GLU A 185 -17.73 10.92 -2.81
N GLY A 186 -18.38 11.75 -2.01
CA GLY A 186 -17.99 12.13 -0.67
C GLY A 186 -17.41 13.53 -0.60
N SER A 187 -17.27 14.07 0.60
CA SER A 187 -16.77 15.41 0.78
C SER A 187 -15.32 15.51 0.32
N ASP A 188 -15.10 16.35 -0.64
CA ASP A 188 -13.80 16.69 -1.16
C ASP A 188 -13.37 17.97 -0.48
N THR A 189 -12.82 17.83 0.68
CA THR A 189 -12.28 18.97 1.42
C THR A 189 -10.83 19.28 1.02
N LEU A 190 -10.51 19.06 -0.25
CA LEU A 190 -9.28 19.57 -0.84
C LEU A 190 -9.18 21.07 -0.52
N GLY A 191 -8.38 21.42 0.46
CA GLY A 191 -8.15 22.79 0.86
C GLY A 191 -8.09 23.06 2.35
N ASN A 192 -8.38 22.06 3.19
CA ASN A 192 -8.13 22.20 4.60
C ASN A 192 -7.35 20.99 5.16
N PRO A 193 -6.06 20.87 4.83
CA PRO A 193 -5.22 19.75 5.29
C PRO A 193 -5.12 19.65 6.81
N ARG A 194 -5.50 20.70 7.52
CA ARG A 194 -5.52 20.77 8.99
C ARG A 194 -6.92 20.79 9.58
N GLY A 195 -7.92 20.61 8.78
CA GLY A 195 -9.32 20.60 9.19
C GLY A 195 -9.77 19.31 9.82
N PHE A 196 -9.13 18.93 10.76
CA PHE A 196 -9.21 17.88 11.72
C PHE A 196 -10.56 17.38 12.13
N ALA A 197 -11.16 16.57 11.37
CA ALA A 197 -11.88 15.49 12.01
C ALA A 197 -11.22 14.19 11.55
N ARG A 198 -10.19 13.75 12.20
CA ARG A 198 -9.62 12.42 11.99
C ARG A 198 -10.75 11.43 11.90
N ARG A 199 -10.89 10.77 10.73
CA ARG A 199 -11.99 9.85 10.42
C ARG A 199 -13.37 10.49 10.37
N ALA A 200 -13.48 11.79 10.13
CA ALA A 200 -14.77 12.40 9.80
C ALA A 200 -15.24 12.04 8.39
N GLU A 201 -14.35 11.51 7.57
CA GLU A 201 -14.62 11.14 6.19
C GLU A 201 -14.28 9.70 5.92
N ASP A 202 -14.83 9.15 4.84
CA ASP A 202 -14.49 7.83 4.35
C ASP A 202 -13.01 7.79 3.96
N TRP A 203 -12.37 6.69 4.26
CA TRP A 203 -10.98 6.44 3.87
C TRP A 203 -10.88 5.12 3.12
N VAL A 204 -9.91 5.02 2.22
CA VAL A 204 -9.64 3.81 1.43
C VAL A 204 -8.14 3.54 1.37
N CYS A 205 -7.77 2.27 1.24
CA CYS A 205 -6.41 1.79 1.09
C CYS A 205 -6.38 0.41 0.44
N HIS A 206 -5.19 -0.16 0.27
CA HIS A 206 -4.96 -1.49 -0.31
C HIS A 206 -5.64 -1.65 -1.67
N GLU A 207 -5.48 -0.60 -2.48
CA GLU A 207 -5.98 -0.56 -3.84
C GLU A 207 -5.24 -1.57 -4.74
N MET A 208 -5.98 -2.28 -5.57
CA MET A 208 -5.44 -3.23 -6.54
C MET A 208 -6.31 -3.32 -7.78
N TRP A 209 -5.69 -3.64 -8.90
CA TRP A 209 -6.41 -3.95 -10.14
C TRP A 209 -7.03 -5.34 -10.11
N SER A 210 -8.21 -5.49 -10.74
CA SER A 210 -8.62 -6.81 -11.22
C SER A 210 -7.69 -7.25 -12.37
N ASP A 211 -7.52 -8.57 -12.56
CA ASP A 211 -6.60 -9.10 -13.58
C ASP A 211 -6.93 -8.63 -15.00
N ASP A 212 -8.20 -8.39 -15.27
CA ASP A 212 -8.69 -7.87 -16.55
C ASP A 212 -8.61 -6.34 -16.68
N GLY A 213 -8.17 -5.66 -15.61
CA GLY A 213 -8.05 -4.21 -15.56
C GLY A 213 -9.37 -3.44 -15.57
N THR A 214 -10.51 -4.10 -15.54
CA THR A 214 -11.80 -3.41 -15.62
C THR A 214 -12.24 -2.78 -14.32
N GLN A 215 -11.63 -3.20 -13.20
CA GLN A 215 -12.01 -2.77 -11.85
C GLN A 215 -10.79 -2.47 -10.98
N ILE A 216 -11.01 -1.57 -10.03
CA ILE A 216 -10.11 -1.35 -8.89
C ILE A 216 -10.84 -1.84 -7.65
N ILE A 217 -10.20 -2.74 -6.91
CA ILE A 217 -10.67 -3.25 -5.63
C ILE A 217 -9.91 -2.53 -4.54
N TYR A 218 -10.57 -2.20 -3.45
CA TYR A 218 -9.99 -1.51 -2.32
C TYR A 218 -10.65 -1.91 -1.01
N HIS A 219 -10.01 -1.55 0.07
CA HIS A 219 -10.51 -1.68 1.44
C HIS A 219 -10.56 -0.28 2.06
N GLY A 220 -11.40 -0.10 3.06
CA GLY A 220 -11.48 1.18 3.73
C GLY A 220 -12.45 1.18 4.90
N GLY A 221 -12.96 2.36 5.21
CA GLY A 221 -13.96 2.55 6.24
C GLY A 221 -14.79 3.80 6.01
N TYR A 222 -16.04 3.74 6.42
CA TYR A 222 -16.93 4.89 6.41
C TYR A 222 -16.63 5.84 7.56
N ALA A 223 -16.93 7.11 7.36
CA ALA A 223 -16.81 8.13 8.39
C ALA A 223 -17.60 7.74 9.66
N GLY A 224 -16.88 7.45 10.74
CA GLY A 224 -17.50 7.03 12.00
C GLY A 224 -18.25 5.69 11.95
N GLY A 225 -18.12 4.95 10.86
CA GLY A 225 -18.84 3.70 10.59
C GLY A 225 -17.94 2.47 10.50
N PRO A 226 -18.47 1.35 9.99
CA PRO A 226 -17.72 0.12 9.84
C PRO A 226 -16.65 0.25 8.76
N ALA A 227 -15.65 -0.67 8.80
CA ALA A 227 -14.78 -0.93 7.68
C ALA A 227 -15.58 -1.49 6.50
N MET A 228 -15.01 -1.42 5.30
CA MET A 228 -15.67 -1.88 4.07
C MET A 228 -14.66 -2.44 3.09
N VAL A 229 -15.13 -3.24 2.15
CA VAL A 229 -14.43 -3.54 0.90
C VAL A 229 -15.22 -2.92 -0.25
N GLY A 230 -14.51 -2.42 -1.24
CA GLY A 230 -15.12 -1.73 -2.36
C GLY A 230 -14.54 -2.18 -3.70
N ARG A 231 -15.32 -1.95 -4.74
CA ARG A 231 -14.87 -2.03 -6.12
C ARG A 231 -15.29 -0.78 -6.89
N TYR A 232 -14.44 -0.34 -7.77
CA TYR A 232 -14.72 0.74 -8.72
C TYR A 232 -14.58 0.19 -10.14
N GLU A 233 -15.59 0.41 -10.97
CA GLU A 233 -15.62 -0.02 -12.36
C GLU A 233 -15.23 1.15 -13.28
N LEU A 234 -14.20 0.97 -14.08
CA LEU A 234 -13.64 2.03 -14.92
C LEU A 234 -14.62 2.51 -16.00
N ALA A 235 -15.31 1.58 -16.64
CA ALA A 235 -16.19 1.90 -17.78
C ALA A 235 -17.37 2.78 -17.38
N THR A 236 -17.97 2.51 -16.23
CA THR A 236 -19.17 3.22 -15.75
C THR A 236 -18.85 4.32 -14.76
N LYS A 237 -17.61 4.35 -14.23
CA LYS A 237 -17.15 5.22 -13.14
C LYS A 237 -18.02 5.08 -11.87
N ARG A 238 -18.61 3.92 -11.67
CA ARG A 238 -19.42 3.60 -10.50
C ARG A 238 -18.64 2.75 -9.53
N TYR A 239 -19.00 2.84 -8.27
CA TYR A 239 -18.43 1.99 -7.23
C TYR A 239 -19.53 1.30 -6.42
N TRP A 240 -19.19 0.16 -5.85
CA TRP A 240 -19.99 -0.63 -4.92
C TRP A 240 -19.16 -0.93 -3.70
N GLU A 241 -19.77 -0.84 -2.55
CA GLU A 241 -19.09 -1.07 -1.28
C GLU A 241 -19.95 -1.98 -0.40
N ILE A 242 -19.29 -2.89 0.29
CA ILE A 242 -19.90 -3.81 1.22
C ILE A 242 -19.26 -3.57 2.58
N ALA A 243 -20.08 -3.14 3.56
CA ALA A 243 -19.62 -2.97 4.93
C ALA A 243 -19.19 -4.32 5.51
N LEU A 244 -18.06 -4.33 6.23
CA LEU A 244 -17.69 -5.51 6.99
C LEU A 244 -18.67 -5.69 8.14
N PRO A 245 -19.09 -6.95 8.42
CA PRO A 245 -19.87 -7.24 9.61
C PRO A 245 -19.10 -6.83 10.89
N ASP A 246 -19.84 -6.47 11.92
CA ASP A 246 -19.25 -5.99 13.19
C ASP A 246 -18.20 -6.94 13.76
N ASP A 247 -18.42 -8.25 13.63
CA ASP A 247 -17.50 -9.31 14.06
C ASP A 247 -16.15 -9.27 13.30
N TYR A 248 -16.11 -8.66 12.11
CA TYR A 248 -14.97 -8.65 11.20
C TYR A 248 -14.39 -7.25 10.94
N ASN A 249 -14.75 -6.25 11.72
CA ASN A 249 -14.25 -4.87 11.55
C ASN A 249 -12.76 -4.68 11.90
N ALA A 250 -12.09 -5.73 12.32
CA ALA A 250 -10.67 -5.76 12.63
C ALA A 250 -9.82 -6.38 11.54
N TYR A 251 -10.35 -6.59 10.36
CA TYR A 251 -9.62 -7.13 9.22
C TYR A 251 -9.10 -6.02 8.32
N GLY A 252 -7.88 -6.20 7.83
CA GLY A 252 -7.17 -5.29 6.94
C GLY A 252 -6.38 -6.05 5.87
N HIS A 253 -5.49 -5.36 5.16
CA HIS A 253 -4.58 -5.91 4.16
C HIS A 253 -5.25 -6.91 3.20
N PHE A 254 -6.27 -6.43 2.50
CA PHE A 254 -6.99 -7.26 1.52
C PHE A 254 -6.18 -7.36 0.23
N THR A 255 -6.04 -8.59 -0.28
CA THR A 255 -5.57 -8.87 -1.63
C THR A 255 -6.53 -9.81 -2.35
N MET A 256 -6.45 -9.90 -3.68
CA MET A 256 -7.43 -10.60 -4.50
C MET A 256 -6.77 -11.65 -5.38
N ASP A 257 -7.46 -12.79 -5.59
CA ASP A 257 -7.10 -13.76 -6.62
C ASP A 257 -7.75 -13.39 -7.99
N HIS A 258 -7.33 -14.09 -9.03
CA HIS A 258 -7.85 -13.92 -10.40
C HIS A 258 -9.35 -14.22 -10.56
N ARG A 259 -10.02 -14.74 -9.53
CA ARG A 259 -11.46 -15.04 -9.50
C ARG A 259 -12.27 -14.00 -8.73
N GLY A 260 -11.60 -12.96 -8.22
CA GLY A 260 -12.24 -11.93 -7.41
C GLY A 260 -12.47 -12.34 -5.95
N ASN A 261 -11.90 -13.47 -5.48
CA ASN A 261 -11.91 -13.77 -4.05
C ASN A 261 -10.82 -12.97 -3.35
N LEU A 262 -11.15 -12.47 -2.17
CA LEU A 262 -10.22 -11.75 -1.33
C LEU A 262 -9.56 -12.68 -0.32
N VAL A 263 -8.37 -12.33 0.10
CA VAL A 263 -7.76 -12.85 1.32
C VAL A 263 -7.37 -11.66 2.19
N CYS A 264 -7.54 -11.81 3.48
CA CYS A 264 -7.20 -10.75 4.44
C CYS A 264 -6.65 -11.33 5.72
N ASP A 265 -6.01 -10.47 6.49
CA ASP A 265 -5.55 -10.75 7.84
C ASP A 265 -6.41 -10.00 8.87
N GLY A 266 -6.68 -10.66 9.97
CA GLY A 266 -7.21 -10.02 11.15
C GLY A 266 -6.07 -9.41 11.98
N TYR A 267 -6.36 -8.41 12.78
CA TYR A 267 -5.40 -7.86 13.73
C TYR A 267 -5.93 -7.86 15.15
N PHE A 268 -5.06 -8.16 16.08
CA PHE A 268 -5.29 -7.85 17.48
C PHE A 268 -5.06 -6.34 17.69
N LYS A 269 -5.71 -5.79 18.72
CA LYS A 269 -5.45 -4.41 19.14
C LYS A 269 -3.95 -4.16 19.16
N TYR A 270 -3.52 -3.06 18.55
CA TYR A 270 -2.12 -2.67 18.57
C TYR A 270 -1.54 -2.71 19.99
N PRO A 271 -0.27 -3.10 20.19
CA PRO A 271 0.32 -3.20 21.52
C PRO A 271 0.20 -1.94 22.38
N TRP A 272 0.19 -0.76 21.76
CA TRP A 272 -0.06 0.50 22.48
C TRP A 272 -1.51 0.65 22.94
N GLU A 273 -2.49 0.21 22.15
CA GLU A 273 -3.89 0.15 22.58
C GLU A 273 -4.04 -0.89 23.70
N VAL A 274 -3.33 -2.01 23.60
CA VAL A 274 -3.26 -3.03 24.66
C VAL A 274 -2.56 -2.48 25.89
N LYS A 275 -1.51 -1.67 25.74
CA LYS A 275 -0.80 -1.06 26.88
C LYS A 275 -1.70 -0.05 27.59
N GLN A 276 -2.37 0.84 26.86
CA GLN A 276 -3.34 1.79 27.44
C GLN A 276 -4.55 1.09 28.05
N VAL A 277 -5.03 0.02 27.41
CA VAL A 277 -6.14 -0.79 27.95
C VAL A 277 -5.68 -1.61 29.15
N ARG A 278 -4.46 -2.15 29.16
CA ARG A 278 -3.89 -2.85 30.33
C ARG A 278 -3.64 -1.95 31.52
N GLU A 279 -3.30 -0.71 31.30
CA GLU A 279 -3.14 0.28 32.40
C GLU A 279 -4.48 0.75 32.97
N ASN A 280 -5.56 0.64 32.18
CA ASN A 280 -6.89 1.17 32.55
C ASN A 280 -8.01 0.11 32.66
N SER A 281 -7.75 -1.15 32.36
CA SER A 281 -8.78 -2.21 32.43
C SER A 281 -8.25 -3.52 33.03
N THR A 282 -9.14 -4.18 33.77
CA THR A 282 -8.94 -5.52 34.33
C THR A 282 -9.20 -6.64 33.32
N ASP A 283 -9.48 -6.30 32.06
CA ASP A 283 -9.83 -7.26 31.04
C ASP A 283 -8.62 -7.61 30.16
N ASN A 284 -8.04 -8.79 30.41
CA ASN A 284 -6.83 -9.29 29.75
C ASN A 284 -7.11 -10.23 28.58
N GLY A 285 -8.35 -10.31 28.11
CA GLY A 285 -8.74 -11.21 27.02
C GLY A 285 -8.65 -10.58 25.63
N PRO A 286 -8.60 -11.41 24.54
CA PRO A 286 -8.90 -10.94 23.20
C PRO A 286 -10.29 -10.29 23.20
N ASP A 287 -10.46 -9.23 22.40
CA ASP A 287 -11.74 -8.54 22.28
C ASP A 287 -12.82 -9.56 21.87
N PRO A 288 -13.81 -9.87 22.74
CA PRO A 288 -14.81 -10.89 22.45
C PRO A 288 -15.72 -10.52 21.26
N HIS A 289 -15.65 -9.27 20.82
CA HIS A 289 -16.38 -8.77 19.64
C HIS A 289 -15.66 -8.97 18.32
N LYS A 290 -14.41 -9.50 18.32
CA LYS A 290 -13.61 -9.68 17.11
C LYS A 290 -13.38 -11.15 16.83
N LYS A 291 -14.31 -11.71 16.09
CA LYS A 291 -14.29 -13.10 15.67
C LYS A 291 -13.12 -13.36 14.73
N ASP A 292 -12.40 -14.44 15.00
CA ASP A 292 -11.34 -14.97 14.13
C ASP A 292 -10.22 -13.96 13.74
N ALA A 293 -10.01 -12.89 14.54
CA ALA A 293 -8.99 -11.87 14.25
C ALA A 293 -7.55 -12.44 14.21
N GLU A 294 -7.31 -13.62 14.73
CA GLU A 294 -6.05 -14.35 14.68
C GLU A 294 -5.86 -15.18 13.40
N TYR A 295 -6.83 -15.14 12.47
CA TYR A 295 -6.82 -15.96 11.27
C TYR A 295 -6.55 -15.16 10.01
N ILE A 296 -5.89 -15.82 9.07
CA ILE A 296 -5.97 -15.47 7.65
C ILE A 296 -7.33 -15.97 7.18
N CYS A 297 -8.11 -15.08 6.60
CA CYS A 297 -9.44 -15.40 6.09
C CYS A 297 -9.54 -15.24 4.58
N LYS A 298 -10.16 -16.20 3.91
CA LYS A 298 -10.66 -15.99 2.57
C LYS A 298 -12.03 -15.31 2.65
N VAL A 299 -12.23 -14.29 1.82
CA VAL A 299 -13.47 -13.52 1.77
C VAL A 299 -14.02 -13.54 0.35
N ILE A 300 -15.27 -13.97 0.20
CA ILE A 300 -15.92 -14.07 -1.10
C ILE A 300 -17.03 -13.01 -1.13
N PRO A 301 -16.84 -11.92 -1.90
CA PRO A 301 -17.86 -10.90 -2.06
C PRO A 301 -18.95 -11.35 -3.02
N ASP A 302 -20.20 -11.15 -2.62
CA ASP A 302 -21.37 -11.17 -3.51
C ASP A 302 -21.81 -9.72 -3.73
N TRP A 303 -21.31 -9.11 -4.78
CA TRP A 303 -21.54 -7.71 -5.08
C TRP A 303 -23.00 -7.38 -5.43
N GLU A 304 -23.76 -8.37 -5.92
CA GLU A 304 -25.18 -8.18 -6.24
C GLU A 304 -26.03 -8.15 -4.97
N LYS A 305 -25.73 -9.03 -4.01
CA LYS A 305 -26.43 -9.07 -2.74
C LYS A 305 -25.87 -8.12 -1.67
N GLY A 306 -24.67 -7.57 -1.91
CA GLY A 306 -23.96 -6.74 -0.92
C GLY A 306 -23.54 -7.54 0.33
N THR A 307 -23.09 -8.78 0.16
CA THR A 307 -22.72 -9.67 1.26
C THR A 307 -21.31 -10.24 1.10
N LEU A 308 -20.69 -10.62 2.22
CA LEU A 308 -19.38 -11.24 2.29
C LEU A 308 -19.49 -12.61 2.95
N THR A 309 -18.90 -13.63 2.33
CA THR A 309 -18.72 -14.94 2.95
C THR A 309 -17.31 -15.06 3.48
N TRP A 310 -17.18 -15.30 4.78
CA TRP A 310 -15.91 -15.41 5.49
C TRP A 310 -15.55 -16.87 5.73
N ILE A 311 -14.32 -17.25 5.38
CA ILE A 311 -13.77 -18.60 5.54
C ILE A 311 -12.42 -18.48 6.23
N PRO A 312 -12.34 -18.76 7.56
CA PRO A 312 -11.06 -18.85 8.26
C PRO A 312 -10.21 -19.98 7.69
N LEU A 313 -8.96 -19.71 7.38
CA LEU A 313 -8.02 -20.68 6.79
C LEU A 313 -7.03 -21.23 7.80
N CYS A 314 -6.26 -20.35 8.42
CA CYS A 314 -5.26 -20.70 9.41
C CYS A 314 -4.93 -19.51 10.31
N LYS A 315 -4.39 -19.79 11.50
CA LYS A 315 -3.86 -18.73 12.36
C LYS A 315 -2.57 -18.17 11.78
N HIS A 316 -2.39 -16.85 11.85
CA HIS A 316 -1.20 -16.21 11.35
C HIS A 316 -0.06 -16.15 12.38
N GLU A 317 -0.34 -16.34 13.67
CA GLU A 317 0.63 -16.32 14.78
C GLU A 317 1.49 -15.03 14.82
N SER A 318 1.02 -13.95 14.23
CA SER A 318 1.68 -12.64 14.26
C SER A 318 1.23 -11.84 15.48
N ASP A 319 2.14 -11.06 16.05
CA ASP A 319 1.85 -10.15 17.16
C ASP A 319 1.60 -8.71 16.73
N TRP A 320 1.72 -8.42 15.45
CA TRP A 320 1.56 -7.08 14.90
C TRP A 320 2.48 -6.02 15.52
N LEU A 321 3.64 -6.43 16.03
CA LEU A 321 4.64 -5.53 16.59
C LEU A 321 5.45 -4.85 15.46
N GLY A 322 4.90 -3.80 14.93
CA GLY A 322 5.48 -3.04 13.83
C GLY A 322 5.06 -3.56 12.47
N GLN A 323 5.25 -2.73 11.46
CA GLN A 323 4.78 -2.96 10.09
C GLN A 323 5.29 -4.27 9.48
N ASP A 324 6.49 -4.69 9.88
CA ASP A 324 7.12 -5.91 9.39
C ASP A 324 6.53 -7.20 9.94
N ALA A 325 5.81 -7.09 11.06
CA ALA A 325 5.17 -8.23 11.70
C ALA A 325 3.73 -8.43 11.23
N HIS A 326 3.19 -7.53 10.41
CA HIS A 326 1.87 -7.71 9.83
C HIS A 326 1.88 -8.90 8.87
N PRO A 327 0.85 -9.74 8.87
CA PRO A 327 0.77 -10.91 8.01
C PRO A 327 0.81 -10.59 6.51
N HIS A 328 0.12 -9.56 6.06
CA HIS A 328 0.05 -9.14 4.66
C HIS A 328 -0.16 -10.32 3.70
N PRO A 329 -1.29 -11.04 3.77
CA PRO A 329 -1.50 -12.20 2.94
C PRO A 329 -1.63 -11.82 1.47
N ILE A 330 -0.95 -12.58 0.61
CA ILE A 330 -1.03 -12.44 -0.84
C ILE A 330 -1.28 -13.80 -1.48
N TYR A 331 -2.03 -13.81 -2.58
CA TYR A 331 -2.16 -15.01 -3.40
C TYR A 331 -0.90 -15.27 -4.23
N SER A 332 -0.62 -16.55 -4.50
CA SER A 332 0.28 -16.91 -5.58
C SER A 332 -0.29 -16.44 -6.91
N HIS A 333 0.56 -16.29 -7.91
CA HIS A 333 0.14 -15.96 -9.26
C HIS A 333 -0.94 -16.91 -9.83
N THR A 334 -0.88 -18.18 -9.48
CA THR A 334 -1.89 -19.19 -9.88
C THR A 334 -3.15 -19.17 -9.03
N GLY A 335 -3.17 -18.40 -7.94
CA GLY A 335 -4.31 -18.32 -7.01
C GLY A 335 -4.54 -19.57 -6.16
N ASP A 336 -3.62 -20.55 -6.20
CA ASP A 336 -3.74 -21.83 -5.49
C ASP A 336 -3.05 -21.85 -4.12
N ARG A 337 -2.28 -20.82 -3.80
CA ARG A 337 -1.55 -20.66 -2.54
C ARG A 337 -1.71 -19.26 -2.00
N ILE A 338 -1.54 -19.15 -0.69
CA ILE A 338 -1.49 -17.89 0.03
C ILE A 338 -0.17 -17.82 0.78
N PHE A 339 0.54 -16.71 0.63
CA PHE A 339 1.75 -16.39 1.36
C PHE A 339 1.45 -15.30 2.37
N PHE A 340 2.01 -15.42 3.56
CA PHE A 340 1.88 -14.40 4.59
C PHE A 340 3.06 -14.46 5.57
N ASN A 341 3.30 -13.36 6.27
CA ASN A 341 4.29 -13.33 7.34
C ASN A 341 3.73 -14.00 8.60
N SER A 342 4.55 -14.77 9.26
CA SER A 342 4.19 -15.48 10.48
C SER A 342 5.39 -15.62 11.41
N ARG A 343 5.13 -15.73 12.71
CA ARG A 343 6.11 -16.10 13.72
C ARG A 343 6.09 -17.59 14.07
N MET A 344 5.31 -18.40 13.37
CA MET A 344 5.34 -19.85 13.60
C MET A 344 6.77 -20.36 13.45
N GLU A 345 7.34 -20.85 14.54
CA GLU A 345 8.55 -21.64 14.51
C GLU A 345 8.24 -23.00 13.88
N ARG A 346 9.10 -23.43 12.97
CA ARG A 346 8.98 -24.76 12.35
C ARG A 346 9.56 -25.83 13.24
#